data_0c0380718e1383292626041ecfb7617b
#
_entry.id   0c0380718e1383292626041ecfb7617b
#
_cell.length_a   1.000
_cell.length_b   1.000
_cell.length_c   1.000
_cell.angle_alpha   90.00
_cell.angle_beta   90.00
_cell.angle_gamma   90.00
#
_symmetry.space_group_name_H-M   'P 1'
#
loop_
_entity.id
_entity.type
_entity.pdbx_description
1 polymer ?
#
loop_
_entity_poly.entity_id
_entity_poly.type
_entity_poly.pdbx_seq_one_letter_code
_entity_poly.pdbx_strand_id
1 'polypeptide(L)'
;MYRIMNVLDTINAATARGVTRFAFELLPPLKGDGTRGVFTAVDNVVEYDPAYINVTFHREGLKQTVRPDGRADWHLVRRRPGTVGISAAIQNRYGIDVVPHLICGGLSQYDIEDALIDMDFLGLHNVLALRGDAGANERMFMPHPQGHSHAVELVRQIAAMNRGEFVDGEVDICHHSRFSIGVAGYPETHADAVSPEDDIMRLKEKVEAGADYVVTQMFFDNGRYFDYVRRCREAGITVPIIPGLKPLVSPRHLRTLPATFSTHIPDELRRAVEACGDDAAKVREAGIEWSVMQARELKAAGVPVIHFYTMSKTENIARIAKSVF
;
A
#
# COMPACT_ATOMS: atom_id res chain seq x y z
N MET A 1 -4.18 30.17 3.24
CA MET A 1 -3.50 29.15 4.05
C MET A 1 -4.11 27.82 3.65
N TYR A 2 -3.47 27.07 2.76
CA TYR A 2 -3.95 25.74 2.40
C TYR A 2 -3.86 24.88 3.67
N ARG A 3 -5.00 24.32 4.12
CA ARG A 3 -5.01 23.35 5.21
C ARG A 3 -4.32 22.10 4.68
N ILE A 4 -3.13 21.80 5.19
CA ILE A 4 -2.46 20.52 4.94
C ILE A 4 -3.35 19.47 5.58
N MET A 5 -4.16 18.80 4.76
CA MET A 5 -4.88 17.61 5.18
C MET A 5 -3.97 16.42 4.93
N ASN A 6 -3.93 15.48 5.84
CA ASN A 6 -3.27 14.21 5.64
C ASN A 6 -4.30 13.08 5.56
N VAL A 7 -3.85 11.88 5.24
CA VAL A 7 -4.74 10.73 5.09
C VAL A 7 -5.49 10.38 6.38
N LEU A 8 -4.87 10.52 7.55
CA LEU A 8 -5.55 10.32 8.82
C LEU A 8 -6.70 11.31 9.02
N ASP A 9 -6.50 12.59 8.68
CA ASP A 9 -7.56 13.61 8.72
C ASP A 9 -8.72 13.24 7.79
N THR A 10 -8.41 12.75 6.57
CA THR A 10 -9.41 12.31 5.60
C THR A 10 -10.20 11.10 6.11
N ILE A 11 -9.55 10.11 6.72
CA ILE A 11 -10.21 8.95 7.32
C ILE A 11 -11.11 9.39 8.48
N ASN A 12 -10.62 10.23 9.37
CA ASN A 12 -11.36 10.72 10.52
C ASN A 12 -12.57 11.57 10.09
N ALA A 13 -12.43 12.41 9.07
CA ALA A 13 -13.53 13.18 8.51
C ALA A 13 -14.60 12.29 7.87
N ALA A 14 -14.23 11.23 7.18
CA ALA A 14 -15.16 10.24 6.62
C ALA A 14 -15.92 9.51 7.74
N THR A 15 -15.20 9.07 8.78
CA THR A 15 -15.79 8.45 9.99
C THR A 15 -16.81 9.39 10.67
N ALA A 16 -16.42 10.63 10.91
CA ALA A 16 -17.30 11.61 11.60
C ALA A 16 -18.56 11.95 10.80
N ARG A 17 -18.51 11.86 9.48
CA ARG A 17 -19.66 12.12 8.58
C ARG A 17 -20.49 10.86 8.31
N GLY A 18 -20.06 9.68 8.75
CA GLY A 18 -20.71 8.41 8.43
C GLY A 18 -20.71 8.09 6.94
N VAL A 19 -19.67 8.53 6.18
CA VAL A 19 -19.53 8.28 4.76
C VAL A 19 -18.39 7.32 4.50
N THR A 20 -18.54 6.49 3.48
CA THR A 20 -17.46 5.62 3.00
C THR A 20 -16.90 6.19 1.69
N ARG A 21 -15.58 6.34 1.62
CA ARG A 21 -14.85 6.71 0.41
C ARG A 21 -13.97 5.56 -0.04
N PHE A 22 -13.35 5.67 -1.20
CA PHE A 22 -12.38 4.67 -1.64
C PHE A 22 -11.00 5.29 -1.84
N ALA A 23 -9.98 4.45 -1.75
CA ALA A 23 -8.61 4.73 -2.12
C ALA A 23 -8.10 3.61 -3.05
N PHE A 24 -7.05 3.87 -3.78
CA PHE A 24 -6.46 2.86 -4.66
C PHE A 24 -4.96 3.02 -4.78
N GLU A 25 -4.28 1.96 -5.24
CA GLU A 25 -2.86 2.01 -5.49
C GLU A 25 -2.52 2.15 -6.97
N LEU A 26 -1.39 2.79 -7.26
CA LEU A 26 -0.78 2.87 -8.58
C LEU A 26 0.61 2.26 -8.57
N LEU A 27 0.89 1.56 -9.66
CA LEU A 27 2.20 1.04 -9.96
C LEU A 27 2.97 2.09 -10.77
N PRO A 28 4.17 2.55 -10.35
CA PRO A 28 5.00 3.42 -11.18
C PRO A 28 5.26 2.80 -12.56
N PRO A 29 5.28 3.59 -13.65
CA PRO A 29 5.48 3.08 -15.01
C PRO A 29 6.86 2.46 -15.16
N LEU A 30 7.04 1.61 -16.17
CA LEU A 30 8.38 1.15 -16.52
C LEU A 30 9.21 2.28 -17.13
N LYS A 31 10.51 2.15 -17.02
CA LYS A 31 11.47 3.04 -17.68
C LYS A 31 11.22 3.05 -19.19
N GLY A 32 10.87 4.20 -19.71
CA GLY A 32 10.52 4.39 -21.12
C GLY A 32 9.02 4.58 -21.41
N ASP A 33 8.12 4.19 -20.48
CA ASP A 33 6.67 4.30 -20.71
C ASP A 33 6.13 5.74 -20.53
N GLY A 34 6.92 6.63 -19.91
CA GLY A 34 6.51 8.01 -19.60
C GLY A 34 5.37 8.09 -18.57
N THR A 35 4.74 9.25 -18.47
CA THR A 35 3.72 9.54 -17.43
C THR A 35 2.29 9.23 -17.86
N ARG A 36 2.04 9.00 -19.15
CA ARG A 36 0.69 8.89 -19.72
C ARG A 36 -0.15 7.83 -19.03
N GLY A 37 0.40 6.62 -18.83
CA GLY A 37 -0.34 5.52 -18.21
C GLY A 37 -0.76 5.80 -16.77
N VAL A 38 0.10 6.49 -16.00
CA VAL A 38 -0.21 6.89 -14.62
C VAL A 38 -1.36 7.89 -14.58
N PHE A 39 -1.29 8.94 -15.40
CA PHE A 39 -2.34 9.95 -15.41
C PHE A 39 -3.66 9.41 -15.97
N THR A 40 -3.64 8.58 -17.03
CA THR A 40 -4.85 7.89 -17.50
C THR A 40 -5.47 7.04 -16.40
N ALA A 41 -4.67 6.35 -15.59
CA ALA A 41 -5.20 5.55 -14.49
C ALA A 41 -5.90 6.41 -13.42
N VAL A 42 -5.44 7.62 -13.15
CA VAL A 42 -6.12 8.56 -12.25
C VAL A 42 -7.36 9.15 -12.92
N ASP A 43 -7.23 9.58 -14.19
CA ASP A 43 -8.33 10.18 -14.96
C ASP A 43 -9.58 9.27 -15.01
N ASN A 44 -9.38 7.93 -15.05
CA ASN A 44 -10.48 6.95 -15.06
C ASN A 44 -11.33 6.95 -13.78
N VAL A 45 -10.81 7.43 -12.65
CA VAL A 45 -11.47 7.29 -11.34
C VAL A 45 -11.62 8.60 -10.56
N VAL A 46 -11.02 9.69 -11.04
CA VAL A 46 -11.02 10.98 -10.32
C VAL A 46 -12.43 11.56 -10.15
N GLU A 47 -13.33 11.31 -11.10
CA GLU A 47 -14.73 11.76 -11.01
C GLU A 47 -15.51 11.15 -9.83
N TYR A 48 -15.06 10.02 -9.29
CA TYR A 48 -15.67 9.35 -8.13
C TYR A 48 -15.06 9.77 -6.79
N ASP A 49 -14.30 10.86 -6.74
CA ASP A 49 -13.73 11.48 -5.54
C ASP A 49 -12.93 10.50 -4.64
N PRO A 50 -11.82 9.90 -5.13
CA PRO A 50 -11.00 9.03 -4.30
C PRO A 50 -10.45 9.77 -3.07
N ALA A 51 -10.40 9.08 -1.92
CA ALA A 51 -9.95 9.65 -0.66
C ALA A 51 -8.44 10.00 -0.70
N TYR A 52 -7.65 9.10 -1.26
CA TYR A 52 -6.21 9.25 -1.49
C TYR A 52 -5.71 8.19 -2.48
N ILE A 53 -4.48 8.35 -2.95
CA ILE A 53 -3.83 7.46 -3.91
C ILE A 53 -2.53 6.93 -3.33
N ASN A 54 -2.35 5.61 -3.27
CA ASN A 54 -1.08 5.00 -2.93
C ASN A 54 -0.19 4.82 -4.17
N VAL A 55 1.12 5.01 -4.01
CA VAL A 55 2.11 4.74 -5.05
C VAL A 55 3.11 3.70 -4.55
N THR A 56 3.11 2.52 -5.18
CA THR A 56 3.93 1.40 -4.75
C THR A 56 5.42 1.64 -4.95
N PHE A 57 6.25 1.11 -4.04
CA PHE A 57 7.70 1.14 -4.15
C PHE A 57 8.22 -0.11 -4.86
N HIS A 58 9.22 0.05 -5.72
CA HIS A 58 9.88 -1.06 -6.39
C HIS A 58 11.40 -0.93 -6.24
N ARG A 59 12.01 -1.95 -5.64
CA ARG A 59 13.48 -2.04 -5.50
C ARG A 59 14.19 -2.00 -6.85
N GLU A 60 15.39 -1.48 -6.84
CA GLU A 60 16.31 -1.55 -7.96
C GLU A 60 16.69 -3.02 -8.24
N GLY A 61 16.91 -3.33 -9.53
CA GLY A 61 17.35 -4.65 -9.94
C GLY A 61 18.86 -4.69 -10.15
N LEU A 62 19.49 -5.84 -9.92
CA LEU A 62 20.87 -6.08 -10.31
C LEU A 62 20.95 -6.43 -11.80
N LYS A 63 21.87 -5.79 -12.52
CA LYS A 63 22.22 -6.12 -13.90
C LYS A 63 23.70 -6.47 -13.97
N GLN A 64 24.00 -7.64 -14.51
CA GLN A 64 25.35 -8.06 -14.81
C GLN A 64 25.74 -7.61 -16.22
N THR A 65 26.92 -7.01 -16.37
CA THR A 65 27.57 -6.77 -17.65
C THR A 65 28.90 -7.48 -17.66
N VAL A 66 29.16 -8.25 -18.72
CA VAL A 66 30.45 -8.94 -18.87
C VAL A 66 31.38 -8.05 -19.70
N ARG A 67 32.57 -7.75 -19.17
CA ARG A 67 33.63 -7.00 -19.87
C ARG A 67 34.28 -7.85 -20.92
N PRO A 68 35.00 -7.24 -21.88
CA PRO A 68 35.81 -7.98 -22.89
C PRO A 68 36.88 -8.91 -22.29
N ASP A 69 37.35 -8.62 -21.06
CA ASP A 69 38.29 -9.44 -20.31
C ASP A 69 37.66 -10.61 -19.55
N GLY A 70 36.33 -10.85 -19.72
CA GLY A 70 35.57 -11.91 -19.07
C GLY A 70 35.13 -11.62 -17.63
N ARG A 71 35.52 -10.47 -17.07
CA ARG A 71 35.06 -10.07 -15.73
C ARG A 71 33.63 -9.57 -15.78
N ALA A 72 32.87 -9.81 -14.70
CA ALA A 72 31.50 -9.37 -14.53
C ALA A 72 31.43 -8.13 -13.64
N ASP A 73 30.81 -7.07 -14.15
CA ASP A 73 30.38 -5.92 -13.34
C ASP A 73 28.91 -6.04 -12.98
N TRP A 74 28.58 -5.66 -11.76
CA TRP A 74 27.22 -5.63 -11.28
C TRP A 74 26.78 -4.18 -11.08
N HIS A 75 25.62 -3.85 -11.66
CA HIS A 75 25.05 -2.51 -11.57
C HIS A 75 23.66 -2.58 -10.94
N LEU A 76 23.39 -1.68 -9.99
CA LEU A 76 22.02 -1.40 -9.57
C LEU A 76 21.30 -0.64 -10.69
N VAL A 77 20.18 -1.15 -11.15
CA VAL A 77 19.43 -0.57 -12.26
C VAL A 77 18.00 -0.25 -11.79
N ARG A 78 17.69 1.02 -11.83
CA ARG A 78 16.32 1.48 -11.61
C ARG A 78 15.46 1.16 -12.83
N ARG A 79 14.41 0.38 -12.64
CA ARG A 79 13.48 0.00 -13.71
C ARG A 79 12.22 0.87 -13.73
N ARG A 80 11.92 1.60 -12.66
CA ARG A 80 10.78 2.48 -12.48
C ARG A 80 11.22 3.80 -11.86
N PRO A 81 10.50 4.90 -12.09
CA PRO A 81 10.72 6.14 -11.33
C PRO A 81 10.55 5.90 -9.83
N GLY A 82 11.21 6.75 -9.02
CA GLY A 82 11.01 6.74 -7.57
C GLY A 82 9.59 7.16 -7.18
N THR A 83 9.10 6.58 -6.10
CA THR A 83 7.75 6.84 -5.56
C THR A 83 7.54 8.31 -5.24
N VAL A 84 8.53 9.01 -4.69
CA VAL A 84 8.46 10.43 -4.31
C VAL A 84 8.12 11.30 -5.53
N GLY A 85 8.88 11.19 -6.62
CA GLY A 85 8.66 11.99 -7.83
C GLY A 85 7.30 11.75 -8.49
N ILE A 86 6.84 10.49 -8.54
CA ILE A 86 5.50 10.14 -9.08
C ILE A 86 4.40 10.69 -8.18
N SER A 87 4.54 10.55 -6.87
CA SER A 87 3.57 11.04 -5.89
C SER A 87 3.42 12.55 -5.96
N ALA A 88 4.53 13.29 -6.03
CA ALA A 88 4.51 14.74 -6.19
C ALA A 88 3.83 15.16 -7.50
N ALA A 89 4.11 14.46 -8.61
CA ALA A 89 3.48 14.76 -9.91
C ALA A 89 1.96 14.54 -9.89
N ILE A 90 1.48 13.46 -9.24
CA ILE A 90 0.06 13.17 -9.09
C ILE A 90 -0.61 14.21 -8.18
N GLN A 91 -0.05 14.46 -6.98
CA GLN A 91 -0.60 15.40 -6.02
C GLN A 91 -0.71 16.81 -6.60
N ASN A 92 0.36 17.29 -7.27
CA ASN A 92 0.36 18.60 -7.89
C ASN A 92 -0.67 18.73 -9.02
N ARG A 93 -0.90 17.66 -9.80
CA ARG A 93 -1.84 17.69 -10.92
C ARG A 93 -3.31 17.61 -10.50
N TYR A 94 -3.62 16.76 -9.52
CA TYR A 94 -5.01 16.42 -9.18
C TYR A 94 -5.48 17.04 -7.85
N GLY A 95 -4.57 17.53 -7.01
CA GLY A 95 -4.92 18.03 -5.68
C GLY A 95 -5.44 16.95 -4.74
N ILE A 96 -5.12 15.69 -5.00
CA ILE A 96 -5.50 14.52 -4.18
C ILE A 96 -4.29 14.12 -3.35
N ASP A 97 -4.50 13.81 -2.07
CA ASP A 97 -3.45 13.30 -1.20
C ASP A 97 -2.85 12.01 -1.75
N VAL A 98 -1.53 11.94 -1.79
CA VAL A 98 -0.81 10.75 -2.24
C VAL A 98 -0.01 10.15 -1.09
N VAL A 99 0.03 8.83 -1.05
CA VAL A 99 0.76 8.03 -0.07
C VAL A 99 1.87 7.27 -0.77
N PRO A 100 3.11 7.81 -0.83
CA PRO A 100 4.25 7.03 -1.27
C PRO A 100 4.47 5.83 -0.35
N HIS A 101 4.71 4.65 -0.93
CA HIS A 101 5.22 3.53 -0.16
C HIS A 101 6.71 3.72 0.10
N LEU A 102 7.14 3.40 1.31
CA LEU A 102 8.54 3.37 1.70
C LEU A 102 8.85 2.01 2.31
N ILE A 103 9.97 1.40 1.92
CA ILE A 103 10.30 0.04 2.33
C ILE A 103 11.68 -0.04 2.98
N CYS A 104 11.87 -1.03 3.85
CA CYS A 104 13.19 -1.33 4.44
C CYS A 104 14.17 -1.93 3.42
N GLY A 105 13.62 -2.65 2.43
CA GLY A 105 14.44 -3.46 1.51
C GLY A 105 15.33 -2.63 0.61
N GLY A 106 16.66 -2.82 0.74
CA GLY A 106 17.66 -2.23 -0.13
C GLY A 106 18.03 -0.77 0.19
N LEU A 107 17.46 -0.18 1.24
CA LEU A 107 17.70 1.20 1.67
C LEU A 107 18.42 1.23 3.03
N SER A 108 19.40 2.12 3.17
CA SER A 108 19.95 2.51 4.47
C SER A 108 19.00 3.47 5.20
N GLN A 109 19.25 3.73 6.48
CA GLN A 109 18.52 4.74 7.24
C GLN A 109 18.69 6.14 6.64
N TYR A 110 19.85 6.44 6.06
CA TYR A 110 20.12 7.71 5.37
C TYR A 110 19.34 7.83 4.07
N ASP A 111 19.27 6.76 3.23
CA ASP A 111 18.45 6.78 2.00
C ASP A 111 16.96 7.00 2.31
N ILE A 112 16.50 6.46 3.45
CA ILE A 112 15.14 6.64 3.95
C ILE A 112 14.92 8.08 4.39
N GLU A 113 15.86 8.65 5.15
CA GLU A 113 15.81 10.04 5.60
C GLU A 113 15.84 11.02 4.44
N ASP A 114 16.72 10.82 3.45
CA ASP A 114 16.75 11.62 2.23
C ASP A 114 15.40 11.63 1.50
N ALA A 115 14.78 10.45 1.38
CA ALA A 115 13.46 10.34 0.77
C ALA A 115 12.37 11.08 1.57
N LEU A 116 12.42 11.03 2.90
CA LEU A 116 11.49 11.73 3.80
C LEU A 116 11.69 13.26 3.74
N ILE A 117 12.93 13.73 3.67
CA ILE A 117 13.24 15.15 3.47
C ILE A 117 12.65 15.66 2.15
N ASP A 118 12.87 14.93 1.05
CA ASP A 118 12.29 15.25 -0.25
C ASP A 118 10.75 15.26 -0.20
N MET A 119 10.15 14.28 0.47
CA MET A 119 8.69 14.19 0.62
C MET A 119 8.14 15.40 1.39
N ASP A 120 8.73 15.75 2.52
CA ASP A 120 8.30 16.88 3.35
C ASP A 120 8.41 18.21 2.56
N PHE A 121 9.53 18.42 1.86
CA PHE A 121 9.73 19.59 0.99
C PHE A 121 8.70 19.68 -0.14
N LEU A 122 8.29 18.56 -0.70
CA LEU A 122 7.29 18.47 -1.77
C LEU A 122 5.83 18.51 -1.25
N GLY A 123 5.63 18.60 0.06
CA GLY A 123 4.30 18.59 0.68
C GLY A 123 3.61 17.23 0.65
N LEU A 124 4.36 16.13 0.57
CA LEU A 124 3.87 14.77 0.67
C LEU A 124 3.92 14.33 2.14
N HIS A 125 2.84 14.57 2.88
CA HIS A 125 2.80 14.34 4.32
C HIS A 125 2.20 12.98 4.72
N ASN A 126 2.23 12.01 3.82
CA ASN A 126 1.71 10.66 4.06
C ASN A 126 2.75 9.63 3.63
N VAL A 127 2.80 8.50 4.31
CA VAL A 127 3.69 7.40 3.95
C VAL A 127 3.07 6.06 4.34
N LEU A 128 3.20 5.04 3.51
CA LEU A 128 2.92 3.65 3.89
C LEU A 128 4.25 2.95 4.15
N ALA A 129 4.53 2.70 5.44
CA ALA A 129 5.77 2.09 5.91
C ALA A 129 5.68 0.57 5.88
N LEU A 130 6.49 -0.06 5.04
CA LEU A 130 6.49 -1.50 4.79
C LEU A 130 7.88 -2.11 4.99
N ARG A 131 7.96 -3.40 5.28
CA ARG A 131 9.25 -4.10 5.21
C ARG A 131 9.72 -4.23 3.76
N GLY A 132 8.80 -4.51 2.88
CA GLY A 132 9.06 -4.94 1.52
C GLY A 132 9.31 -6.44 1.41
N ASP A 133 9.27 -6.94 0.18
CA ASP A 133 9.49 -8.35 -0.15
C ASP A 133 10.98 -8.64 -0.37
N ALA A 134 11.33 -9.93 -0.39
CA ALA A 134 12.65 -10.37 -0.83
C ALA A 134 12.92 -9.89 -2.26
N GLY A 135 14.17 -9.52 -2.55
CA GLY A 135 14.58 -9.15 -3.90
C GLY A 135 14.44 -10.33 -4.88
N ALA A 136 14.35 -10.04 -6.19
CA ALA A 136 14.10 -11.05 -7.22
C ALA A 136 15.10 -12.23 -7.20
N ASN A 137 16.29 -12.02 -6.65
CA ASN A 137 17.36 -13.02 -6.54
C ASN A 137 17.63 -13.45 -5.09
N GLU A 138 16.78 -13.05 -4.16
CA GLU A 138 16.90 -13.37 -2.73
C GLU A 138 15.88 -14.48 -2.38
N ARG A 139 16.29 -15.46 -1.58
CA ARG A 139 15.40 -16.52 -1.08
C ARG A 139 14.56 -16.04 0.11
N MET A 140 15.06 -15.05 0.83
CA MET A 140 14.42 -14.40 1.97
C MET A 140 14.76 -12.91 1.96
N PHE A 141 13.98 -12.12 2.69
CA PHE A 141 14.26 -10.71 2.85
C PHE A 141 15.62 -10.49 3.51
N MET A 142 16.45 -9.66 2.87
CA MET A 142 17.75 -9.25 3.39
C MET A 142 17.77 -7.73 3.56
N PRO A 143 17.93 -7.21 4.79
CA PRO A 143 18.03 -5.78 5.03
C PRO A 143 19.36 -5.24 4.49
N HIS A 144 19.38 -3.93 4.19
CA HIS A 144 20.65 -3.22 3.99
C HIS A 144 21.46 -3.26 5.31
N PRO A 145 22.80 -3.36 5.30
CA PRO A 145 23.61 -3.43 6.53
C PRO A 145 23.39 -2.24 7.51
N GLN A 146 23.06 -1.07 6.97
CA GLN A 146 22.71 0.15 7.73
C GLN A 146 21.22 0.49 7.63
N GLY A 147 20.38 -0.45 7.23
CA GLY A 147 18.93 -0.27 7.06
C GLY A 147 18.13 -0.97 8.16
N HIS A 148 16.84 -1.06 7.93
CA HIS A 148 15.88 -1.67 8.84
C HIS A 148 15.55 -3.10 8.45
N SER A 149 15.41 -3.98 9.43
CA SER A 149 14.99 -5.38 9.25
C SER A 149 13.48 -5.55 9.25
N HIS A 150 12.76 -4.68 9.97
CA HIS A 150 11.33 -4.75 10.16
C HIS A 150 10.65 -3.39 9.97
N ALA A 151 9.40 -3.41 9.52
CA ALA A 151 8.61 -2.20 9.30
C ALA A 151 8.45 -1.34 10.57
N VAL A 152 8.45 -1.94 11.76
CA VAL A 152 8.37 -1.21 13.03
C VAL A 152 9.57 -0.27 13.25
N GLU A 153 10.76 -0.66 12.79
CA GLU A 153 11.96 0.17 12.87
C GLU A 153 11.86 1.38 11.93
N LEU A 154 11.32 1.15 10.72
CA LEU A 154 11.02 2.22 9.77
C LEU A 154 9.97 3.19 10.34
N VAL A 155 8.90 2.69 10.96
CA VAL A 155 7.90 3.53 11.64
C VAL A 155 8.55 4.39 12.73
N ARG A 156 9.46 3.82 13.55
CA ARG A 156 10.18 4.58 14.58
C ARG A 156 11.02 5.72 13.98
N GLN A 157 11.71 5.47 12.87
CA GLN A 157 12.51 6.50 12.19
C GLN A 157 11.62 7.63 11.68
N ILE A 158 10.49 7.33 11.02
CA ILE A 158 9.56 8.36 10.52
C ILE A 158 8.95 9.15 11.69
N ALA A 159 8.54 8.46 12.76
CA ALA A 159 8.00 9.08 13.96
C ALA A 159 9.05 9.95 14.69
N ALA A 160 10.33 9.55 14.69
CA ALA A 160 11.44 10.35 15.20
C ALA A 160 11.59 11.65 14.40
N MET A 161 11.57 11.56 13.07
CA MET A 161 11.65 12.74 12.21
C MET A 161 10.45 13.70 12.40
N ASN A 162 9.24 13.18 12.67
CA ASN A 162 8.10 14.03 13.06
C ASN A 162 8.32 14.78 14.38
N ARG A 163 9.22 14.34 15.23
CA ARG A 163 9.66 15.03 16.46
C ARG A 163 10.90 15.91 16.25
N GLY A 164 11.47 15.89 15.02
CA GLY A 164 12.68 16.61 14.67
C GLY A 164 13.97 15.88 15.04
N GLU A 165 13.90 14.57 15.21
CA GLU A 165 15.07 13.72 15.47
C GLU A 165 15.53 13.10 14.14
N PHE A 166 16.78 13.38 13.73
CA PHE A 166 17.40 12.87 12.51
C PHE A 166 18.44 11.80 12.80
N VAL A 167 18.87 11.06 11.77
CA VAL A 167 19.82 9.94 11.91
C VAL A 167 21.18 10.43 12.38
N ASP A 168 21.63 11.59 11.94
CA ASP A 168 22.90 12.20 12.35
C ASP A 168 22.82 13.01 13.67
N GLY A 169 21.61 13.31 14.13
CA GLY A 169 21.35 13.86 15.47
C GLY A 169 21.71 15.34 15.68
N GLU A 170 22.27 16.02 14.70
CA GLU A 170 22.84 17.38 14.86
C GLU A 170 22.19 18.38 13.88
N VAL A 171 20.91 18.74 14.13
CA VAL A 171 20.23 19.76 13.31
C VAL A 171 19.53 20.77 14.20
N ASP A 172 19.77 22.06 13.93
CA ASP A 172 18.97 23.16 14.48
C ASP A 172 17.59 23.15 13.84
N ILE A 173 16.59 22.66 14.59
CA ILE A 173 15.26 22.40 14.06
C ILE A 173 14.41 23.67 14.13
N CYS A 174 14.05 24.19 12.96
CA CYS A 174 13.06 25.26 12.81
C CYS A 174 11.73 24.76 12.21
N HIS A 175 11.67 23.51 11.71
CA HIS A 175 10.50 22.87 11.12
C HIS A 175 10.42 21.41 11.49
N HIS A 176 9.23 20.92 11.83
CA HIS A 176 8.95 19.52 12.10
C HIS A 176 8.12 18.93 10.97
N SER A 177 8.51 17.77 10.44
CA SER A 177 7.68 17.03 9.50
C SER A 177 6.39 16.54 10.18
N ARG A 178 5.37 16.22 9.39
CA ARG A 178 4.04 15.81 9.88
C ARG A 178 3.51 14.64 9.09
N PHE A 179 4.32 13.59 8.96
CA PHE A 179 3.91 12.40 8.25
C PHE A 179 2.78 11.67 8.99
N SER A 180 1.69 11.40 8.26
CA SER A 180 0.71 10.38 8.63
C SER A 180 1.24 9.02 8.17
N ILE A 181 1.41 8.09 9.13
CA ILE A 181 2.12 6.84 8.94
C ILE A 181 1.13 5.69 8.84
N GLY A 182 0.94 5.14 7.63
CA GLY A 182 0.21 3.90 7.41
C GLY A 182 1.11 2.67 7.52
N VAL A 183 0.55 1.55 7.94
CA VAL A 183 1.23 0.25 7.99
C VAL A 183 0.35 -0.87 7.45
N ALA A 184 0.96 -1.99 7.05
CA ALA A 184 0.20 -3.17 6.63
C ALA A 184 -0.32 -3.98 7.82
N GLY A 185 -1.54 -4.53 7.65
CA GLY A 185 -2.16 -5.54 8.51
C GLY A 185 -2.62 -6.75 7.70
N TYR A 186 -2.86 -7.90 8.35
CA TYR A 186 -3.10 -9.18 7.66
C TYR A 186 -4.31 -9.91 8.24
N PRO A 187 -5.52 -9.76 7.65
CA PRO A 187 -6.71 -10.47 8.12
C PRO A 187 -6.58 -11.98 8.14
N GLU A 188 -5.74 -12.54 7.27
CA GLU A 188 -5.51 -13.97 7.11
C GLU A 188 -4.10 -14.42 7.55
N THR A 189 -3.44 -13.62 8.38
CA THR A 189 -2.12 -13.88 8.96
C THR A 189 -0.97 -13.79 7.92
N HIS A 190 0.07 -13.06 8.25
CA HIS A 190 1.27 -12.97 7.41
C HIS A 190 2.01 -14.31 7.35
N ALA A 191 2.57 -14.65 6.18
CA ALA A 191 3.27 -15.92 5.96
C ALA A 191 4.46 -16.16 6.93
N ASP A 192 5.11 -15.10 7.41
CA ASP A 192 6.23 -15.17 8.36
C ASP A 192 5.77 -15.14 9.83
N ALA A 193 4.48 -14.98 10.12
CA ALA A 193 3.98 -14.97 11.49
C ALA A 193 3.83 -16.41 12.01
N VAL A 194 4.16 -16.60 13.26
CA VAL A 194 4.07 -17.91 13.93
C VAL A 194 2.60 -18.28 14.21
N SER A 195 1.80 -17.26 14.51
CA SER A 195 0.35 -17.40 14.75
C SER A 195 -0.39 -16.11 14.42
N PRO A 196 -1.73 -16.15 14.30
CA PRO A 196 -2.53 -14.95 14.15
C PRO A 196 -2.36 -13.94 15.32
N GLU A 197 -2.13 -14.43 16.53
CA GLU A 197 -1.89 -13.61 17.72
C GLU A 197 -0.54 -12.88 17.64
N ASP A 198 0.50 -13.59 17.18
CA ASP A 198 1.84 -13.02 16.93
C ASP A 198 1.75 -11.89 15.91
N ASP A 199 1.01 -12.07 14.81
CA ASP A 199 0.84 -11.05 13.78
C ASP A 199 0.12 -9.80 14.32
N ILE A 200 -0.91 -9.97 15.15
CA ILE A 200 -1.59 -8.85 15.83
C ILE A 200 -0.66 -8.14 16.82
N MET A 201 0.18 -8.87 17.56
CA MET A 201 1.15 -8.26 18.48
C MET A 201 2.21 -7.45 17.72
N ARG A 202 2.71 -7.95 16.58
CA ARG A 202 3.61 -7.19 15.70
C ARG A 202 2.93 -5.95 15.10
N LEU A 203 1.63 -6.02 14.81
CA LEU A 203 0.86 -4.83 14.40
C LEU A 203 0.77 -3.82 15.55
N LYS A 204 0.50 -4.28 16.77
CA LYS A 204 0.44 -3.43 17.96
C LYS A 204 1.77 -2.69 18.19
N GLU A 205 2.91 -3.37 18.05
CA GLU A 205 4.23 -2.74 18.11
C GLU A 205 4.41 -1.61 17.10
N LYS A 206 3.89 -1.78 15.87
CA LYS A 206 3.92 -0.72 14.84
C LYS A 206 3.05 0.48 15.23
N VAL A 207 1.89 0.24 15.80
CA VAL A 207 0.98 1.30 16.29
C VAL A 207 1.61 2.04 17.46
N GLU A 208 2.17 1.32 18.43
CA GLU A 208 2.88 1.91 19.57
C GLU A 208 4.14 2.69 19.16
N ALA A 209 4.76 2.31 18.04
CA ALA A 209 5.90 3.02 17.46
C ALA A 209 5.50 4.32 16.73
N GLY A 210 4.20 4.56 16.48
CA GLY A 210 3.69 5.79 15.88
C GLY A 210 2.92 5.62 14.57
N ALA A 211 2.47 4.41 14.23
CA ALA A 211 1.59 4.25 13.08
C ALA A 211 0.18 4.80 13.37
N ASP A 212 -0.36 5.58 12.43
CA ASP A 212 -1.63 6.28 12.56
C ASP A 212 -2.83 5.49 12.02
N TYR A 213 -2.61 4.62 11.03
CA TYR A 213 -3.65 3.79 10.43
C TYR A 213 -3.06 2.52 9.82
N VAL A 214 -3.95 1.55 9.58
CA VAL A 214 -3.60 0.25 8.99
C VAL A 214 -4.30 0.10 7.64
N VAL A 215 -3.60 -0.39 6.63
CA VAL A 215 -4.20 -0.90 5.38
C VAL A 215 -4.03 -2.40 5.37
N THR A 216 -5.14 -3.16 5.22
CA THR A 216 -5.02 -4.62 5.25
C THR A 216 -4.53 -5.17 3.92
N GLN A 217 -3.85 -6.33 3.97
CA GLN A 217 -3.69 -7.18 2.79
C GLN A 217 -5.07 -7.53 2.23
N MET A 218 -5.14 -7.84 0.93
CA MET A 218 -6.38 -8.23 0.27
C MET A 218 -6.97 -9.49 0.90
N PHE A 219 -8.29 -9.55 0.93
CA PHE A 219 -9.10 -10.69 1.35
C PHE A 219 -10.35 -10.78 0.47
N PHE A 220 -11.01 -11.93 0.47
CA PHE A 220 -12.20 -12.19 -0.35
C PHE A 220 -13.42 -12.57 0.49
N ASP A 221 -13.28 -12.64 1.81
CA ASP A 221 -14.32 -12.90 2.79
C ASP A 221 -14.33 -11.78 3.85
N ASN A 222 -15.39 -10.99 3.87
CA ASN A 222 -15.52 -9.86 4.82
C ASN A 222 -15.60 -10.33 6.28
N GLY A 223 -16.07 -11.54 6.54
CA GLY A 223 -16.09 -12.12 7.88
C GLY A 223 -14.71 -12.21 8.51
N ARG A 224 -13.67 -12.54 7.71
CA ARG A 224 -12.27 -12.55 8.16
C ARG A 224 -11.76 -11.15 8.51
N TYR A 225 -12.15 -10.14 7.75
CA TYR A 225 -11.81 -8.76 8.06
C TYR A 225 -12.49 -8.30 9.37
N PHE A 226 -13.77 -8.58 9.56
CA PHE A 226 -14.46 -8.19 10.77
C PHE A 226 -13.92 -8.90 12.01
N ASP A 227 -13.60 -10.20 11.91
CA ASP A 227 -12.94 -10.95 13.00
C ASP A 227 -11.55 -10.36 13.31
N TYR A 228 -10.77 -10.06 12.29
CA TYR A 228 -9.46 -9.41 12.45
C TYR A 228 -9.57 -8.07 13.17
N VAL A 229 -10.50 -7.20 12.76
CA VAL A 229 -10.73 -5.91 13.42
C VAL A 229 -11.13 -6.11 14.88
N ARG A 230 -12.04 -7.05 15.18
CA ARG A 230 -12.44 -7.38 16.56
C ARG A 230 -11.23 -7.79 17.40
N ARG A 231 -10.40 -8.71 16.90
CA ARG A 231 -9.19 -9.18 17.61
C ARG A 231 -8.15 -8.05 17.78
N CYS A 232 -7.98 -7.17 16.80
CA CYS A 232 -7.14 -5.98 16.93
C CYS A 232 -7.64 -5.07 18.06
N ARG A 233 -8.97 -4.84 18.16
CA ARG A 233 -9.56 -4.03 19.22
C ARG A 233 -9.38 -4.67 20.60
N GLU A 234 -9.54 -5.97 20.72
CA GLU A 234 -9.28 -6.74 21.95
C GLU A 234 -7.81 -6.65 22.38
N ALA A 235 -6.87 -6.56 21.44
CA ALA A 235 -5.44 -6.34 21.69
C ALA A 235 -5.10 -4.86 22.02
N GLY A 236 -6.08 -3.93 22.00
CA GLY A 236 -5.90 -2.51 22.31
C GLY A 236 -5.44 -1.67 21.12
N ILE A 237 -5.50 -2.16 19.89
CA ILE A 237 -5.23 -1.38 18.67
C ILE A 237 -6.47 -0.55 18.34
N THR A 238 -6.37 0.78 18.44
CA THR A 238 -7.53 1.70 18.29
C THR A 238 -7.51 2.48 16.97
N VAL A 239 -6.37 2.53 16.27
CA VAL A 239 -6.21 3.25 15.00
C VAL A 239 -7.15 2.71 13.91
N PRO A 240 -7.52 3.52 12.90
CA PRO A 240 -8.33 3.06 11.77
C PRO A 240 -7.69 1.86 11.06
N ILE A 241 -8.52 0.87 10.70
CA ILE A 241 -8.11 -0.31 9.91
C ILE A 241 -8.89 -0.26 8.60
N ILE A 242 -8.19 -0.01 7.51
CA ILE A 242 -8.73 0.18 6.18
C ILE A 242 -8.70 -1.16 5.43
N PRO A 243 -9.86 -1.72 5.02
CA PRO A 243 -9.89 -2.97 4.26
C PRO A 243 -9.30 -2.81 2.88
N GLY A 244 -8.44 -3.75 2.49
CA GLY A 244 -7.86 -3.87 1.17
C GLY A 244 -8.63 -4.87 0.31
N LEU A 245 -9.19 -4.46 -0.82
CA LEU A 245 -9.89 -5.30 -1.77
C LEU A 245 -9.14 -5.39 -3.10
N LYS A 246 -9.25 -6.55 -3.75
CA LYS A 246 -8.68 -6.78 -5.08
C LYS A 246 -9.68 -7.46 -5.98
N PRO A 247 -10.13 -6.83 -7.09
CA PRO A 247 -10.95 -7.51 -8.07
C PRO A 247 -10.20 -8.68 -8.71
N LEU A 248 -10.86 -9.85 -8.76
CA LEU A 248 -10.35 -11.04 -9.40
C LEU A 248 -10.57 -10.90 -10.91
N VAL A 249 -9.50 -10.83 -11.71
CA VAL A 249 -9.60 -10.53 -13.15
C VAL A 249 -8.98 -11.60 -14.05
N SER A 250 -8.56 -12.73 -13.47
CA SER A 250 -7.96 -13.83 -14.20
C SER A 250 -8.21 -15.15 -13.47
N PRO A 251 -8.49 -16.27 -14.17
CA PRO A 251 -8.61 -17.59 -13.54
C PRO A 251 -7.34 -17.99 -12.76
N ARG A 252 -6.17 -17.50 -13.20
CA ARG A 252 -4.89 -17.76 -12.52
C ARG A 252 -4.86 -17.22 -11.09
N HIS A 253 -5.64 -16.17 -10.78
CA HIS A 253 -5.72 -15.58 -9.46
C HIS A 253 -6.22 -16.56 -8.41
N LEU A 254 -7.07 -17.54 -8.77
CA LEU A 254 -7.52 -18.59 -7.86
C LEU A 254 -6.38 -19.41 -7.25
N ARG A 255 -5.24 -19.49 -7.94
CA ARG A 255 -4.05 -20.20 -7.51
C ARG A 255 -2.93 -19.26 -7.04
N THR A 256 -2.68 -18.19 -7.80
CA THR A 256 -1.52 -17.33 -7.54
C THR A 256 -1.71 -16.45 -6.32
N LEU A 257 -2.92 -15.93 -6.05
CA LEU A 257 -3.14 -15.08 -4.87
C LEU A 257 -3.01 -15.84 -3.56
N PRO A 258 -3.64 -17.03 -3.39
CA PRO A 258 -3.41 -17.86 -2.20
C PRO A 258 -1.94 -18.24 -2.00
N ALA A 259 -1.25 -18.62 -3.06
CA ALA A 259 0.15 -19.03 -2.99
C ALA A 259 1.12 -17.88 -2.62
N THR A 260 0.79 -16.66 -3.02
CA THR A 260 1.67 -15.49 -2.80
C THR A 260 1.36 -14.77 -1.49
N PHE A 261 0.07 -14.64 -1.16
CA PHE A 261 -0.41 -13.78 -0.07
C PHE A 261 -1.12 -14.55 1.05
N SER A 262 -1.14 -15.88 1.00
CA SER A 262 -1.86 -16.76 1.95
C SER A 262 -3.35 -16.43 2.08
N THR A 263 -3.96 -15.83 1.03
CA THR A 263 -5.36 -15.44 1.04
C THR A 263 -6.28 -16.60 0.75
N HIS A 264 -7.40 -16.68 1.46
CA HIS A 264 -8.47 -17.65 1.18
C HIS A 264 -9.38 -17.13 0.06
N ILE A 265 -9.72 -18.01 -0.88
CA ILE A 265 -10.73 -17.75 -1.89
C ILE A 265 -12.00 -18.52 -1.49
N PRO A 266 -13.12 -17.83 -1.16
CA PRO A 266 -14.39 -18.50 -0.84
C PRO A 266 -14.86 -19.43 -1.97
N ASP A 267 -15.47 -20.55 -1.62
CA ASP A 267 -15.92 -21.56 -2.59
C ASP A 267 -16.95 -21.00 -3.59
N GLU A 268 -17.75 -20.03 -3.17
CA GLU A 268 -18.70 -19.36 -4.05
C GLU A 268 -18.00 -18.55 -5.14
N LEU A 269 -16.98 -17.74 -4.76
CA LEU A 269 -16.17 -17.00 -5.72
C LEU A 269 -15.39 -17.95 -6.63
N ARG A 270 -14.82 -19.02 -6.06
CA ARG A 270 -14.11 -20.05 -6.84
C ARG A 270 -15.03 -20.64 -7.91
N ARG A 271 -16.21 -21.11 -7.53
CA ARG A 271 -17.20 -21.70 -8.45
C ARG A 271 -17.65 -20.69 -9.51
N ALA A 272 -17.88 -19.42 -9.13
CA ALA A 272 -18.26 -18.38 -10.08
C ALA A 272 -17.18 -18.15 -11.15
N VAL A 273 -15.91 -18.13 -10.75
CA VAL A 273 -14.78 -17.95 -11.68
C VAL A 273 -14.57 -19.21 -12.55
N GLU A 274 -14.63 -20.41 -11.97
CA GLU A 274 -14.48 -21.67 -12.70
C GLU A 274 -15.59 -21.88 -13.75
N ALA A 275 -16.82 -21.46 -13.44
CA ALA A 275 -17.93 -21.50 -14.39
C ALA A 275 -17.73 -20.60 -15.62
N CYS A 276 -16.85 -19.59 -15.54
CA CYS A 276 -16.50 -18.74 -16.66
C CYS A 276 -15.52 -19.40 -17.65
N GLY A 277 -14.89 -20.53 -17.28
CA GLY A 277 -13.85 -21.18 -18.07
C GLY A 277 -12.69 -20.22 -18.39
N ASP A 278 -12.23 -20.25 -19.65
CA ASP A 278 -11.13 -19.40 -20.12
C ASP A 278 -11.58 -17.99 -20.61
N ASP A 279 -12.86 -17.65 -20.47
CA ASP A 279 -13.41 -16.37 -20.87
C ASP A 279 -12.95 -15.25 -19.88
N ALA A 280 -11.89 -14.57 -20.23
CA ALA A 280 -11.31 -13.51 -19.40
C ALA A 280 -12.27 -12.33 -19.14
N ALA A 281 -13.24 -12.08 -20.04
CA ALA A 281 -14.22 -11.02 -19.86
C ALA A 281 -15.24 -11.43 -18.77
N LYS A 282 -15.75 -12.64 -18.81
CA LYS A 282 -16.67 -13.17 -17.80
C LYS A 282 -15.99 -13.29 -16.43
N VAL A 283 -14.74 -13.77 -16.37
CA VAL A 283 -13.98 -13.81 -15.12
C VAL A 283 -13.82 -12.42 -14.51
N ARG A 284 -13.53 -11.42 -15.34
CA ARG A 284 -13.42 -10.03 -14.87
C ARG A 284 -14.76 -9.53 -14.32
N GLU A 285 -15.87 -9.85 -15.00
CA GLU A 285 -17.21 -9.48 -14.55
C GLU A 285 -17.54 -10.09 -13.20
N ALA A 286 -17.37 -11.39 -13.03
CA ALA A 286 -17.57 -12.08 -11.76
C ALA A 286 -16.70 -11.47 -10.62
N GLY A 287 -15.45 -11.11 -10.91
CA GLY A 287 -14.57 -10.48 -9.92
C GLY A 287 -14.98 -9.05 -9.56
N ILE A 288 -15.53 -8.27 -10.50
CA ILE A 288 -16.09 -6.94 -10.24
C ILE A 288 -17.35 -7.06 -9.38
N GLU A 289 -18.28 -7.96 -9.75
CA GLU A 289 -19.52 -8.20 -9.00
C GLU A 289 -19.23 -8.62 -7.56
N TRP A 290 -18.26 -9.52 -7.35
CA TRP A 290 -17.82 -9.91 -6.02
C TRP A 290 -17.28 -8.72 -5.23
N SER A 291 -16.41 -7.91 -5.84
CA SER A 291 -15.84 -6.72 -5.19
C SER A 291 -16.90 -5.66 -4.86
N VAL A 292 -17.93 -5.51 -5.70
CA VAL A 292 -19.09 -4.63 -5.42
C VAL A 292 -19.87 -5.15 -4.22
N MET A 293 -20.12 -6.45 -4.14
CA MET A 293 -20.79 -7.08 -2.99
C MET A 293 -20.01 -6.83 -1.70
N GLN A 294 -18.71 -7.15 -1.69
CA GLN A 294 -17.84 -6.90 -0.52
C GLN A 294 -17.83 -5.42 -0.12
N ALA A 295 -17.66 -4.51 -1.09
CA ALA A 295 -17.59 -3.08 -0.81
C ALA A 295 -18.91 -2.52 -0.26
N ARG A 296 -20.07 -3.00 -0.73
CA ARG A 296 -21.38 -2.62 -0.19
C ARG A 296 -21.58 -3.08 1.24
N GLU A 297 -21.18 -4.29 1.58
CA GLU A 297 -21.25 -4.82 2.94
C GLU A 297 -20.33 -4.02 3.88
N LEU A 298 -19.07 -3.76 3.47
CA LEU A 298 -18.13 -2.94 4.24
C LEU A 298 -18.66 -1.51 4.44
N LYS A 299 -19.27 -0.91 3.42
CA LYS A 299 -19.92 0.40 3.49
C LYS A 299 -21.09 0.37 4.47
N ALA A 300 -21.94 -0.65 4.40
CA ALA A 300 -23.06 -0.83 5.34
C ALA A 300 -22.58 -1.01 6.79
N ALA A 301 -21.40 -1.60 6.99
CA ALA A 301 -20.75 -1.72 8.30
C ALA A 301 -20.06 -0.42 8.77
N GLY A 302 -20.13 0.66 8.00
CA GLY A 302 -19.60 1.98 8.40
C GLY A 302 -18.08 2.12 8.23
N VAL A 303 -17.46 1.34 7.39
CA VAL A 303 -16.02 1.46 7.09
C VAL A 303 -15.76 2.81 6.40
N PRO A 304 -14.83 3.66 6.89
CA PRO A 304 -14.66 5.01 6.37
C PRO A 304 -13.98 5.07 5.00
N VAL A 305 -13.06 4.15 4.72
CA VAL A 305 -12.36 4.06 3.44
C VAL A 305 -12.17 2.60 3.07
N ILE A 306 -12.32 2.28 1.79
CA ILE A 306 -12.00 0.96 1.20
C ILE A 306 -10.85 1.15 0.23
N HIS A 307 -9.75 0.43 0.44
CA HIS A 307 -8.57 0.48 -0.43
C HIS A 307 -8.64 -0.58 -1.53
N PHE A 308 -8.33 -0.22 -2.79
CA PHE A 308 -8.34 -1.14 -3.92
C PHE A 308 -6.94 -1.37 -4.50
N TYR A 309 -6.54 -2.64 -4.57
CA TYR A 309 -5.33 -3.11 -5.24
C TYR A 309 -5.55 -3.23 -6.74
N THR A 310 -5.08 -2.25 -7.53
CA THR A 310 -5.46 -2.10 -8.95
C THR A 310 -4.45 -2.64 -9.94
N MET A 311 -3.17 -2.70 -9.57
CA MET A 311 -2.05 -2.88 -10.52
C MET A 311 -2.15 -1.91 -11.71
N SER A 312 -2.58 -0.67 -11.46
CA SER A 312 -2.85 0.41 -12.44
C SER A 312 -3.94 0.11 -13.48
N LYS A 313 -4.77 -0.92 -13.28
CA LYS A 313 -5.95 -1.22 -14.10
C LYS A 313 -7.20 -0.63 -13.45
N THR A 314 -7.34 0.69 -13.52
CA THR A 314 -8.36 1.45 -12.78
C THR A 314 -9.74 1.41 -13.44
N GLU A 315 -9.89 0.92 -14.67
CA GLU A 315 -11.19 0.76 -15.32
C GLU A 315 -12.16 -0.13 -14.51
N ASN A 316 -11.63 -1.19 -13.87
CA ASN A 316 -12.44 -2.04 -13.01
C ASN A 316 -12.85 -1.31 -11.75
N ILE A 317 -11.95 -0.47 -11.21
CA ILE A 317 -12.23 0.32 -10.00
C ILE A 317 -13.25 1.42 -10.29
N ALA A 318 -13.20 2.06 -11.46
CA ALA A 318 -14.21 3.02 -11.90
C ALA A 318 -15.61 2.38 -11.91
N ARG A 319 -15.74 1.15 -12.43
CA ARG A 319 -17.01 0.41 -12.43
C ARG A 319 -17.49 0.08 -11.02
N ILE A 320 -16.60 -0.35 -10.14
CA ILE A 320 -16.92 -0.61 -8.73
C ILE A 320 -17.31 0.71 -8.04
N ALA A 321 -16.53 1.78 -8.23
CA ALA A 321 -16.80 3.07 -7.62
C ALA A 321 -18.17 3.61 -8.03
N LYS A 322 -18.50 3.60 -9.32
CA LYS A 322 -19.82 3.98 -9.83
C LYS A 322 -20.98 3.19 -9.20
N SER A 323 -20.73 1.94 -8.78
CA SER A 323 -21.77 1.05 -8.24
C SER A 323 -21.93 1.17 -6.72
N VAL A 324 -20.93 1.73 -6.01
CA VAL A 324 -20.87 1.70 -4.54
C VAL A 324 -20.84 3.08 -3.92
N PHE A 325 -20.04 4.00 -4.46
CA PHE A 325 -19.79 5.34 -3.91
C PHE A 325 -20.57 6.41 -4.65
#